data_b32f4ccd4fedc374a366032f8b96e7c3
#
_entry.id   b32f4ccd4fedc374a366032f8b96e7c3
#
_cell.length_a   1.000
_cell.length_b   1.000
_cell.length_c   1.000
_cell.angle_alpha   90.00
_cell.angle_beta   90.00
_cell.angle_gamma   90.00
#
_symmetry.space_group_name_H-M   'P 1'
#
loop_
_entity.id
_entity.type
_entity.pdbx_description
1 polymer ?
#
loop_
_entity_poly.entity_id
_entity_poly.type
_entity_poly.pdbx_seq_one_letter_code
_entity_poly.pdbx_strand_id
1 'polypeptide(L)'
;NINNYSNYQEIFQKLIKEEAMLFQEFMNNITLKGEISLIMIGGKYTHAVKKIAKKGDFRVQDDHGGTVEKYNANPIEIKFAEKCIKECPFSPIYARIDIVYNNEQNPSLIELELIEPELWFRNNPESAILLASEIFSLISSK
;
A
#
# COMPACT_ATOMS: atom_id res chain seq x y z
N ASN A 1 1.04 -23.96 0.79
CA ASN A 1 -0.19 -24.74 0.74
C ASN A 1 -0.32 -25.53 2.04
N ILE A 2 -1.33 -25.24 2.85
CA ILE A 2 -1.56 -25.82 4.20
C ILE A 2 -1.67 -27.35 4.19
N ASN A 3 -1.89 -27.97 3.04
CA ASN A 3 -2.00 -29.41 2.87
C ASN A 3 -0.71 -30.19 3.24
N ASN A 4 0.40 -29.50 3.51
CA ASN A 4 1.68 -30.09 3.92
C ASN A 4 2.22 -29.47 5.22
N TYR A 5 1.34 -29.16 6.17
CA TYR A 5 1.71 -28.54 7.45
C TYR A 5 2.85 -29.28 8.15
N SER A 6 2.81 -30.62 8.16
CA SER A 6 3.86 -31.45 8.77
C SER A 6 5.27 -31.18 8.22
N ASN A 7 5.39 -30.84 6.94
CA ASN A 7 6.70 -30.61 6.31
C ASN A 7 7.33 -29.27 6.74
N TYR A 8 6.51 -28.34 7.26
CA TYR A 8 6.98 -27.01 7.67
C TYR A 8 7.03 -26.84 9.18
N GLN A 9 6.50 -27.78 9.95
CA GLN A 9 6.42 -27.67 11.40
C GLN A 9 7.80 -27.54 12.07
N GLU A 10 8.77 -28.33 11.64
CA GLU A 10 10.13 -28.27 12.18
C GLU A 10 10.82 -26.95 11.84
N ILE A 11 10.65 -26.47 10.59
CA ILE A 11 11.19 -25.19 10.13
C ILE A 11 10.57 -24.06 10.94
N PHE A 12 9.25 -24.06 11.11
CA PHE A 12 8.54 -23.06 11.88
C PHE A 12 9.00 -23.04 13.34
N GLN A 13 9.09 -24.23 13.99
CA GLN A 13 9.57 -24.32 15.37
C GLN A 13 11.02 -23.86 15.54
N LYS A 14 11.86 -24.07 14.54
CA LYS A 14 13.23 -23.54 14.54
C LYS A 14 13.24 -22.02 14.48
N LEU A 15 12.52 -21.42 13.51
CA LEU A 15 12.50 -19.98 13.29
C LEU A 15 11.97 -19.21 14.50
N ILE A 16 10.88 -19.64 15.13
CA ILE A 16 10.30 -18.96 16.30
C ILE A 16 11.17 -19.02 17.56
N LYS A 17 12.19 -19.90 17.59
CA LYS A 17 13.18 -19.93 18.68
C LYS A 17 14.29 -18.89 18.48
N GLU A 18 14.55 -18.51 17.24
CA GLU A 18 15.64 -17.60 16.88
C GLU A 18 15.15 -16.15 16.88
N GLU A 19 13.92 -15.90 16.40
CA GLU A 19 13.36 -14.56 16.31
C GLU A 19 11.82 -14.54 16.35
N ALA A 20 11.26 -13.35 16.62
CA ALA A 20 9.82 -13.15 16.51
C ALA A 20 9.39 -13.14 15.04
N MET A 21 8.37 -13.93 14.72
CA MET A 21 7.87 -14.10 13.36
C MET A 21 6.48 -13.48 13.20
N LEU A 22 6.26 -12.82 12.07
CA LEU A 22 4.91 -12.44 11.65
C LEU A 22 4.30 -13.60 10.87
N PHE A 23 3.09 -13.97 11.23
CA PHE A 23 2.31 -14.98 10.52
C PHE A 23 1.06 -14.33 9.94
N GLN A 24 0.94 -14.35 8.61
CA GLN A 24 -0.15 -13.72 7.90
C GLN A 24 -0.75 -14.68 6.86
N GLU A 25 -2.06 -14.66 6.72
CA GLU A 25 -2.75 -15.34 5.64
C GLU A 25 -2.30 -14.77 4.28
N PHE A 26 -2.07 -15.65 3.32
CA PHE A 26 -1.73 -15.21 1.97
C PHE A 26 -2.96 -14.62 1.26
N MET A 27 -2.83 -13.36 0.84
CA MET A 27 -3.87 -12.65 0.10
C MET A 27 -3.80 -13.01 -1.38
N ASN A 28 -4.61 -13.98 -1.82
CA ASN A 28 -4.59 -14.48 -3.20
C ASN A 28 -4.80 -13.38 -4.24
N ASN A 29 -5.53 -12.34 -3.90
CA ASN A 29 -5.81 -11.22 -4.79
C ASN A 29 -4.57 -10.39 -5.15
N ILE A 30 -3.45 -10.50 -4.42
CA ILE A 30 -2.20 -9.82 -4.81
C ILE A 30 -1.72 -10.28 -6.18
N THR A 31 -1.85 -11.57 -6.49
CA THR A 31 -1.47 -12.15 -7.78
C THR A 31 -2.54 -11.97 -8.86
N LEU A 32 -3.81 -11.84 -8.47
CA LEU A 32 -4.95 -11.75 -9.39
C LEU A 32 -5.29 -10.31 -9.77
N LYS A 33 -5.26 -9.42 -8.79
CA LYS A 33 -5.69 -8.03 -8.93
C LYS A 33 -4.55 -7.02 -8.76
N GLY A 34 -3.39 -7.46 -8.22
CA GLY A 34 -2.28 -6.58 -7.87
C GLY A 34 -2.53 -5.80 -6.58
N GLU A 35 -1.64 -4.87 -6.32
CA GLU A 35 -1.68 -3.91 -5.23
C GLU A 35 -2.06 -2.53 -5.77
N ILE A 36 -2.87 -1.80 -5.03
CA ILE A 36 -3.30 -0.44 -5.38
C ILE A 36 -2.68 0.52 -4.39
N SER A 37 -1.93 1.48 -4.91
CA SER A 37 -1.34 2.57 -4.12
C SER A 37 -2.14 3.84 -4.33
N LEU A 38 -2.78 4.32 -3.28
CA LEU A 38 -3.55 5.58 -3.28
C LEU A 38 -2.69 6.69 -2.70
N ILE A 39 -2.60 7.81 -3.42
CA ILE A 39 -1.83 8.97 -3.00
C ILE A 39 -2.76 10.00 -2.38
N MET A 40 -2.44 10.37 -1.14
CA MET A 40 -3.17 11.37 -0.35
C MET A 40 -2.29 12.58 -0.12
N ILE A 41 -2.84 13.78 -0.33
CA ILE A 41 -2.16 15.05 -0.06
C ILE A 41 -3.13 15.98 0.68
N GLY A 42 -2.71 16.57 1.79
CA GLY A 42 -3.58 17.36 2.65
C GLY A 42 -4.80 16.56 3.16
N GLY A 43 -4.64 15.25 3.36
CA GLY A 43 -5.70 14.33 3.76
C GLY A 43 -6.71 13.97 2.66
N LYS A 44 -6.49 14.41 1.41
CA LYS A 44 -7.39 14.19 0.27
C LYS A 44 -6.76 13.26 -0.76
N TYR A 45 -7.59 12.38 -1.34
CA TYR A 45 -7.18 11.56 -2.48
C TYR A 45 -6.84 12.42 -3.70
N THR A 46 -5.74 12.12 -4.37
CA THR A 46 -5.30 12.80 -5.60
C THR A 46 -5.27 11.88 -6.80
N HIS A 47 -4.63 10.75 -6.70
CA HIS A 47 -4.51 9.74 -7.77
C HIS A 47 -4.11 8.39 -7.19
N ALA A 48 -4.13 7.37 -8.04
CA ALA A 48 -3.67 6.05 -7.69
C ALA A 48 -2.87 5.40 -8.81
N VAL A 49 -2.07 4.44 -8.43
CA VAL A 49 -1.42 3.50 -9.34
C VAL A 49 -1.75 2.08 -8.92
N LYS A 50 -1.64 1.17 -9.86
CA LYS A 50 -1.78 -0.25 -9.62
C LYS A 50 -0.46 -0.94 -9.95
N LYS A 51 0.03 -1.72 -9.00
CA LYS A 51 1.23 -2.52 -9.13
C LYS A 51 0.82 -3.97 -9.41
N ILE A 52 1.39 -4.55 -10.46
CA ILE A 52 1.08 -5.92 -10.91
C ILE A 52 2.36 -6.74 -10.86
N ALA A 53 2.32 -7.85 -10.14
CA ALA A 53 3.46 -8.76 -10.05
C ALA A 53 3.75 -9.43 -11.40
N LYS A 54 5.01 -9.74 -11.65
CA LYS A 54 5.40 -10.58 -12.77
C LYS A 54 4.70 -11.96 -12.67
N LYS A 55 4.34 -12.51 -13.81
CA LYS A 55 3.71 -13.85 -13.86
C LYS A 55 4.54 -14.89 -13.11
N GLY A 56 3.93 -15.51 -12.11
CA GLY A 56 4.56 -16.54 -11.26
C GLY A 56 5.22 -15.98 -10.00
N ASP A 57 5.17 -14.67 -9.77
CA ASP A 57 5.60 -14.00 -8.54
C ASP A 57 4.38 -13.33 -7.83
N PHE A 58 4.54 -13.01 -6.58
CA PHE A 58 3.57 -12.21 -5.79
C PHE A 58 4.13 -10.84 -5.40
N ARG A 59 5.44 -10.62 -5.60
CA ARG A 59 6.10 -9.34 -5.32
C ARG A 59 5.78 -8.37 -6.46
N VAL A 60 5.22 -7.24 -6.10
CA VAL A 60 4.70 -6.24 -7.06
C VAL A 60 5.67 -5.09 -7.34
N GLN A 61 6.81 -5.05 -6.61
CA GLN A 61 7.82 -4.01 -6.74
C GLN A 61 8.52 -4.08 -8.11
N ASP A 62 8.91 -2.92 -8.64
CA ASP A 62 9.61 -2.79 -9.93
C ASP A 62 10.91 -3.59 -9.96
N ASP A 63 11.66 -3.63 -8.87
CA ASP A 63 12.93 -4.37 -8.73
C ASP A 63 12.77 -5.88 -8.97
N HIS A 64 11.56 -6.40 -8.85
CA HIS A 64 11.21 -7.78 -9.13
C HIS A 64 10.55 -7.98 -10.49
N GLY A 65 10.54 -6.93 -11.34
CA GLY A 65 9.97 -6.97 -12.69
C GLY A 65 8.44 -6.88 -12.69
N GLY A 66 7.87 -6.30 -11.64
CA GLY A 66 6.48 -5.84 -11.63
C GLY A 66 6.25 -4.69 -12.60
N THR A 67 4.99 -4.35 -12.84
CA THR A 67 4.60 -3.19 -13.65
C THR A 67 3.73 -2.25 -12.82
N VAL A 68 3.90 -0.94 -13.08
CA VAL A 68 3.09 0.11 -12.44
C VAL A 68 2.30 0.82 -13.53
N GLU A 69 0.99 0.90 -13.36
CA GLU A 69 0.09 1.56 -14.30
C GLU A 69 -0.83 2.56 -13.58
N LYS A 70 -1.30 3.57 -14.32
CA LYS A 70 -2.33 4.48 -13.80
C LYS A 70 -3.58 3.69 -13.42
N TYR A 71 -4.16 4.04 -12.28
CA TYR A 71 -5.37 3.40 -11.78
C TYR A 71 -6.41 4.44 -11.36
N ASN A 72 -7.67 4.19 -11.71
CA ASN A 72 -8.78 5.00 -11.26
C ASN A 72 -9.42 4.31 -10.05
N ALA A 73 -9.07 4.77 -8.86
CA ALA A 73 -9.62 4.21 -7.63
C ALA A 73 -11.13 4.41 -7.55
N ASN A 74 -11.83 3.38 -7.11
CA ASN A 74 -13.26 3.45 -6.90
C ASN A 74 -13.62 4.12 -5.55
N PRO A 75 -14.88 4.54 -5.34
CA PRO A 75 -15.28 5.24 -4.12
C PRO A 75 -15.05 4.45 -2.82
N ILE A 76 -15.09 3.11 -2.86
CA ILE A 76 -14.85 2.27 -1.69
C ILE A 76 -13.38 2.32 -1.29
N GLU A 77 -12.48 2.24 -2.26
CA GLU A 77 -11.03 2.34 -2.06
C GLU A 77 -10.62 3.71 -1.53
N ILE A 78 -11.18 4.78 -2.13
CA ILE A 78 -10.93 6.16 -1.69
C ILE A 78 -11.40 6.35 -0.24
N LYS A 79 -12.61 5.92 0.08
CA LYS A 79 -13.15 6.01 1.44
C LYS A 79 -12.35 5.19 2.43
N PHE A 80 -11.84 4.04 2.02
CA PHE A 80 -10.95 3.23 2.85
C PHE A 80 -9.65 3.97 3.15
N ALA A 81 -9.02 4.56 2.13
CA ALA A 81 -7.80 5.35 2.30
C ALA A 81 -8.01 6.58 3.20
N GLU A 82 -9.11 7.31 3.02
CA GLU A 82 -9.50 8.43 3.91
C GLU A 82 -9.66 7.98 5.36
N LYS A 83 -10.21 6.79 5.58
CA LYS A 83 -10.31 6.21 6.93
C LYS A 83 -8.93 5.91 7.51
N CYS A 84 -8.01 5.34 6.74
CA CYS A 84 -6.64 5.09 7.20
C CYS A 84 -5.95 6.39 7.65
N ILE A 85 -6.12 7.49 6.90
CA ILE A 85 -5.57 8.80 7.31
C ILE A 85 -6.18 9.30 8.62
N LYS A 86 -7.48 9.13 8.82
CA LYS A 86 -8.18 9.57 10.04
C LYS A 86 -7.74 8.81 11.29
N GLU A 87 -7.29 7.57 11.15
CA GLU A 87 -6.79 6.76 12.26
C GLU A 87 -5.32 7.09 12.62
N CYS A 88 -4.63 7.91 11.82
CA CYS A 88 -3.28 8.38 12.17
C CYS A 88 -3.35 9.28 13.41
N PRO A 89 -2.36 9.20 14.32
CA PRO A 89 -2.31 10.04 15.53
C PRO A 89 -2.02 11.52 15.23
N PHE A 90 -1.72 11.86 13.99
CA PHE A 90 -1.48 13.21 13.47
C PHE A 90 -2.01 13.30 12.04
N SER A 91 -2.21 14.51 11.53
CA SER A 91 -2.60 14.74 10.14
C SER A 91 -1.38 14.78 9.23
N PRO A 92 -1.11 13.73 8.45
CA PRO A 92 0.02 13.75 7.52
C PRO A 92 -0.25 14.70 6.35
N ILE A 93 0.79 15.41 5.91
CA ILE A 93 0.71 16.31 4.73
C ILE A 93 0.53 15.49 3.46
N TYR A 94 1.17 14.34 3.41
CA TYR A 94 1.07 13.35 2.34
C TYR A 94 1.09 11.95 2.93
N ALA A 95 0.55 11.01 2.18
CA ALA A 95 0.64 9.59 2.47
C ALA A 95 0.52 8.77 1.19
N ARG A 96 1.15 7.61 1.17
CA ARG A 96 0.84 6.52 0.25
C ARG A 96 0.18 5.40 1.03
N ILE A 97 -0.97 4.97 0.56
CA ILE A 97 -1.77 3.92 1.16
C ILE A 97 -1.84 2.76 0.19
N ASP A 98 -1.13 1.69 0.53
CA ASP A 98 -1.06 0.50 -0.29
C ASP A 98 -2.08 -0.51 0.21
N ILE A 99 -3.00 -0.90 -0.67
CA ILE A 99 -4.09 -1.82 -0.37
C ILE A 99 -4.09 -3.02 -1.31
N VAL A 100 -4.58 -4.12 -0.78
CA VAL A 100 -4.93 -5.32 -1.54
C VAL A 100 -6.36 -5.71 -1.19
N TYR A 101 -7.05 -6.37 -2.10
CA TYR A 101 -8.30 -7.03 -1.76
C TYR A 101 -8.03 -8.34 -1.03
N ASN A 102 -8.54 -8.48 0.18
CA ASN A 102 -8.43 -9.73 0.94
C ASN A 102 -9.21 -10.87 0.28
N ASN A 103 -9.14 -12.06 0.85
CA ASN A 103 -9.80 -13.24 0.27
C ASN A 103 -11.33 -13.14 0.28
N GLU A 104 -11.91 -12.22 1.08
CA GLU A 104 -13.34 -11.88 1.13
C GLU A 104 -13.72 -10.71 0.21
N GLN A 105 -12.80 -10.27 -0.64
CA GLN A 105 -13.00 -9.17 -1.58
C GLN A 105 -13.19 -7.78 -0.94
N ASN A 106 -12.69 -7.57 0.26
CA ASN A 106 -12.66 -6.27 0.91
C ASN A 106 -11.27 -5.63 0.77
N PRO A 107 -11.17 -4.29 0.63
CA PRO A 107 -9.89 -3.60 0.67
C PRO A 107 -9.26 -3.77 2.05
N SER A 108 -7.98 -4.10 2.06
CA SER A 108 -7.19 -4.30 3.27
C SER A 108 -5.86 -3.57 3.14
N LEU A 109 -5.45 -2.87 4.20
CA LEU A 109 -4.20 -2.15 4.25
C LEU A 109 -3.03 -3.12 4.29
N ILE A 110 -2.07 -2.95 3.38
CA ILE A 110 -0.79 -3.65 3.42
C ILE A 110 0.26 -2.74 4.03
N GLU A 111 0.31 -1.49 3.55
CA GLU A 111 1.33 -0.54 3.94
C GLU A 111 0.76 0.87 4.01
N LEU A 112 1.22 1.65 5.00
CA LEU A 112 0.95 3.06 5.16
C LEU A 112 2.28 3.79 5.22
N GLU A 113 2.68 4.41 4.11
CA GLU A 113 3.93 5.15 4.02
C GLU A 113 3.71 6.65 4.21
N LEU A 114 4.34 7.18 5.28
CA LEU A 114 4.24 8.58 5.68
C LEU A 114 5.60 9.31 5.59
N ILE A 115 6.68 8.57 5.29
CA ILE A 115 8.05 9.09 5.21
C ILE A 115 8.63 8.68 3.86
N GLU A 116 8.95 9.66 3.01
CA GLU A 116 9.58 9.53 1.68
C GLU A 116 9.01 8.46 0.71
N PRO A 117 7.68 8.24 0.65
CA PRO A 117 7.14 7.31 -0.32
C PRO A 117 7.34 7.79 -1.77
N GLU A 118 7.41 6.87 -2.70
CA GLU A 118 7.20 7.19 -4.11
C GLU A 118 5.76 7.66 -4.31
N LEU A 119 5.58 8.91 -4.71
CA LEU A 119 4.26 9.54 -4.91
C LEU A 119 3.78 9.57 -6.36
N TRP A 120 4.54 9.00 -7.29
CA TRP A 120 4.21 8.91 -8.73
C TRP A 120 3.68 10.19 -9.36
N PHE A 121 4.28 11.34 -9.04
CA PHE A 121 3.90 12.64 -9.62
C PHE A 121 3.91 12.66 -11.15
N ARG A 122 4.71 11.78 -11.78
CA ARG A 122 4.68 11.59 -13.24
C ARG A 122 3.31 11.18 -13.77
N ASN A 123 2.48 10.55 -12.94
CA ASN A 123 1.13 10.12 -13.31
C ASN A 123 0.06 11.19 -13.03
N ASN A 124 0.36 12.14 -12.14
CA ASN A 124 -0.48 13.29 -11.82
C ASN A 124 0.39 14.48 -11.38
N PRO A 125 0.96 15.27 -12.32
CA PRO A 125 1.84 16.39 -11.99
C PRO A 125 1.19 17.48 -11.13
N GLU A 126 -0.12 17.66 -11.22
CA GLU A 126 -0.86 18.66 -10.42
C GLU A 126 -0.79 18.34 -8.92
N SER A 127 -0.66 17.07 -8.57
CA SER A 127 -0.53 16.67 -7.16
C SER A 127 0.80 17.14 -6.53
N ALA A 128 1.85 17.35 -7.32
CA ALA A 128 3.10 17.94 -6.83
C ALA A 128 2.90 19.42 -6.47
N ILE A 129 2.12 20.15 -7.26
CA ILE A 129 1.77 21.57 -6.99
C ILE A 129 0.94 21.64 -5.70
N LEU A 130 -0.02 20.74 -5.54
CA LEU A 130 -0.82 20.65 -4.32
C LEU A 130 0.06 20.40 -3.09
N LEU A 131 0.99 19.45 -3.16
CA LEU A 131 1.93 19.17 -2.06
C LEU A 131 2.77 20.40 -1.72
N ALA A 132 3.30 21.09 -2.71
CA ALA A 132 4.07 22.32 -2.49
C ALA A 132 3.22 23.39 -1.77
N SER A 133 1.94 23.52 -2.14
CA SER A 133 1.00 24.44 -1.50
C SER A 133 0.72 24.08 -0.03
N GLU A 134 0.53 22.79 0.27
CA GLU A 134 0.32 22.32 1.64
C GLU A 134 1.57 22.58 2.52
N ILE A 135 2.76 22.32 1.99
CA ILE A 135 4.03 22.60 2.69
C ILE A 135 4.17 24.11 2.94
N PHE A 136 3.92 24.94 1.92
CA PHE A 136 3.99 26.40 2.05
C PHE A 136 3.05 26.93 3.13
N SER A 137 1.80 26.43 3.15
CA SER A 137 0.80 26.80 4.14
C SER A 137 1.25 26.49 5.57
N LEU A 138 1.87 25.36 5.78
CA LEU A 138 2.40 24.95 7.10
C LEU A 138 3.58 25.82 7.58
N ILE A 139 4.44 26.24 6.67
CA ILE A 139 5.59 27.09 7.01
C ILE A 139 5.12 28.51 7.30
N SER A 140 4.12 29.00 6.56
CA SER A 140 3.60 30.38 6.67
C SER A 140 2.66 30.57 7.86
N SER A 141 2.17 29.48 8.48
CA SER A 141 1.29 29.54 9.66
C SER A 141 2.03 29.53 11.00
N LYS A 142 3.35 29.47 10.98
CA LYS A 142 4.24 29.62 12.13
C LYS A 142 4.76 31.03 12.29
#